data_ce106c3a05f5560802f04cce817cb983
#
_entry.id   ce106c3a05f5560802f04cce817cb983
#
_cell.length_a   1.000
_cell.length_b   1.000
_cell.length_c   1.000
_cell.angle_alpha   90.00
_cell.angle_beta   90.00
_cell.angle_gamma   90.00
#
_symmetry.space_group_name_H-M   'P 1'
#
loop_
_entity.id
_entity.type
_entity.pdbx_description
1 polymer ?
#
loop_
_entity_poly.entity_id
_entity_poly.type
_entity_poly.pdbx_seq_one_letter_code
_entity_poly.pdbx_strand_id
1 'polypeptide(L)'
;MNIVERGKAFLAWLAEVAGRSGWEWKRCPYCGSQLTIRNGSYTRHPWGFEGREGVRVQRHLCRDCHRTYSEQSALLVRGSWYRREVHRAAIDHWQHLGTSLRRTAEVLRSWMGRQERWRIWRPLDAAPTERCYLCASTVHRWLDGAGQRAEESVPDQLAGIGDPQVLGTDGLWAKLKGHVVRVVLMTVDSVSGLIYPPVVAEGEESAASWRRVFERAREAGLNLQTLRGLTSDGAHGLLAYLRRELDWVQQQRCVWHLWRNLGAELSRATSQAAQALSGESAKQIRKQVRAELCALIHRIVDAQRADQAETALVELLAHPQGRAIGKFLTNLLDRLLVD
;
A
#
# COMPACT_ATOMS: atom_id res chain seq x y z
N MET A 1 4.42 -15.72 -7.53
CA MET A 1 4.99 -15.15 -6.28
C MET A 1 3.87 -14.45 -5.54
N ASN A 2 3.57 -14.87 -4.30
CA ASN A 2 2.44 -14.40 -3.49
C ASN A 2 2.63 -12.91 -3.11
N ILE A 3 1.53 -12.13 -2.98
CA ILE A 3 1.53 -10.71 -2.54
C ILE A 3 2.34 -10.53 -1.24
N VAL A 4 2.27 -11.49 -0.32
CA VAL A 4 3.04 -11.50 0.94
C VAL A 4 4.55 -11.61 0.70
N GLU A 5 4.98 -12.42 -0.26
CA GLU A 5 6.41 -12.55 -0.61
C GLU A 5 6.94 -11.33 -1.36
N ARG A 6 6.12 -10.70 -2.18
CA ARG A 6 6.45 -9.43 -2.85
C ARG A 6 6.57 -8.29 -1.84
N GLY A 7 5.67 -8.23 -0.85
CA GLY A 7 5.77 -7.30 0.27
C GLY A 7 7.05 -7.50 1.07
N LYS A 8 7.44 -8.76 1.34
CA LYS A 8 8.72 -9.10 2.01
C LYS A 8 9.94 -8.68 1.17
N ALA A 9 9.90 -8.89 -0.14
CA ALA A 9 10.98 -8.48 -1.06
C ALA A 9 11.14 -6.96 -1.12
N PHE A 10 10.01 -6.22 -1.16
CA PHE A 10 10.01 -4.76 -1.10
C PHE A 10 10.56 -4.23 0.25
N LEU A 11 10.16 -4.85 1.36
CA LEU A 11 10.68 -4.49 2.68
C LEU A 11 12.16 -4.85 2.85
N ALA A 12 12.61 -5.98 2.28
CA ALA A 12 14.02 -6.35 2.25
C ALA A 12 14.83 -5.35 1.41
N TRP A 13 14.30 -4.89 0.27
CA TRP A 13 14.90 -3.86 -0.55
C TRP A 13 14.92 -2.50 0.16
N LEU A 14 13.83 -2.04 0.79
CA LEU A 14 13.83 -0.84 1.64
C LEU A 14 14.86 -0.94 2.76
N ALA A 15 15.04 -2.14 3.33
CA ALA A 15 16.06 -2.41 4.32
C ALA A 15 17.47 -2.30 3.73
N GLU A 16 17.67 -2.76 2.50
CA GLU A 16 18.96 -2.70 1.79
C GLU A 16 19.28 -1.27 1.34
N VAL A 17 18.34 -0.54 0.76
CA VAL A 17 18.49 0.89 0.40
C VAL A 17 18.74 1.73 1.66
N ALA A 18 18.03 1.47 2.75
CA ALA A 18 18.32 2.09 4.05
C ALA A 18 19.67 1.65 4.64
N GLY A 19 20.16 0.46 4.27
CA GLY A 19 21.46 -0.08 4.69
C GLY A 19 22.63 0.45 3.86
N ARG A 20 22.43 0.68 2.55
CA ARG A 20 23.49 1.24 1.66
C ARG A 20 23.95 2.62 2.08
N SER A 21 23.11 3.42 2.74
CA SER A 21 23.53 4.70 3.32
C SER A 21 24.56 4.60 4.45
N GLY A 22 24.91 3.40 4.92
CA GLY A 22 25.85 3.17 6.04
C GLY A 22 27.29 2.87 5.68
N TRP A 23 27.62 2.62 4.42
CA TRP A 23 28.96 2.07 4.05
C TRP A 23 29.90 3.03 3.31
N GLU A 24 29.41 4.16 2.79
CA GLU A 24 30.24 5.09 2.00
C GLU A 24 30.88 6.24 2.79
N TRP A 25 30.78 6.27 4.11
CA TRP A 25 31.23 7.38 4.95
C TRP A 25 32.74 7.41 5.23
N LYS A 26 33.56 6.82 4.38
CA LYS A 26 35.00 7.11 4.34
C LYS A 26 35.29 8.48 3.70
N ARG A 27 34.29 9.10 3.08
CA ARG A 27 34.40 10.42 2.47
C ARG A 27 33.64 11.45 3.29
N CYS A 28 34.15 12.70 3.32
CA CYS A 28 33.46 13.80 3.96
C CYS A 28 32.08 14.02 3.31
N PRO A 29 30.98 14.03 4.06
CA PRO A 29 29.64 14.23 3.48
C PRO A 29 29.39 15.66 3.00
N TYR A 30 30.30 16.59 3.29
CA TYR A 30 30.16 18.00 2.88
C TYR A 30 30.95 18.37 1.63
N CYS A 31 32.10 17.77 1.40
CA CYS A 31 32.97 18.11 0.27
C CYS A 31 33.50 16.89 -0.50
N GLY A 32 33.11 15.67 -0.13
CA GLY A 32 33.53 14.44 -0.81
C GLY A 32 34.98 14.00 -0.54
N SER A 33 35.77 14.78 0.20
CA SER A 33 37.16 14.50 0.48
C SER A 33 37.37 13.21 1.26
N GLN A 34 38.45 12.48 0.98
CA GLN A 34 38.92 11.30 1.73
C GLN A 34 39.84 11.67 2.90
N LEU A 35 40.31 12.94 2.98
CA LEU A 35 41.22 13.40 4.01
C LEU A 35 40.45 13.67 5.33
N THR A 36 40.02 12.59 5.97
CA THR A 36 39.27 12.64 7.23
C THR A 36 40.04 11.94 8.34
N ILE A 37 40.00 12.52 9.55
CA ILE A 37 40.63 11.97 10.74
C ILE A 37 39.61 11.72 11.84
N ARG A 38 39.85 10.73 12.70
CA ARG A 38 39.01 10.50 13.89
C ARG A 38 39.14 11.70 14.85
N ASN A 39 37.99 12.21 15.32
CA ASN A 39 37.89 13.37 16.20
C ASN A 39 37.01 13.07 17.41
N GLY A 40 37.46 12.12 18.22
CA GLY A 40 36.73 11.66 19.40
C GLY A 40 35.51 10.80 19.11
N SER A 41 34.82 10.42 20.17
CA SER A 41 33.57 9.65 20.08
C SER A 41 32.63 10.06 21.22
N TYR A 42 31.34 9.77 21.07
CA TYR A 42 30.35 9.95 22.12
C TYR A 42 29.37 8.76 22.14
N THR A 43 28.68 8.58 23.25
CA THR A 43 27.67 7.52 23.38
C THR A 43 26.28 8.12 23.32
N ARG A 44 25.41 7.50 22.49
CA ARG A 44 23.98 7.76 22.46
C ARG A 44 23.23 6.61 23.13
N HIS A 45 22.11 6.89 23.77
CA HIS A 45 21.25 5.89 24.41
C HIS A 45 19.85 5.91 23.79
N PRO A 46 19.69 5.45 22.54
CA PRO A 46 18.38 5.40 21.90
C PRO A 46 17.53 4.27 22.47
N TRP A 47 16.20 4.43 22.39
CA TRP A 47 15.26 3.37 22.73
C TRP A 47 15.27 2.26 21.66
N GLY A 48 15.48 1.02 22.10
CA GLY A 48 15.27 -0.22 21.35
C GLY A 48 14.24 -1.09 22.06
N PHE A 49 13.99 -2.30 21.55
CA PHE A 49 13.07 -3.25 22.19
C PHE A 49 13.66 -3.82 23.50
N GLU A 50 14.97 -3.85 23.63
CA GLU A 50 15.69 -4.26 24.83
C GLU A 50 15.90 -3.11 25.84
N GLY A 51 15.28 -1.96 25.58
CA GLY A 51 15.44 -0.76 26.38
C GLY A 51 16.47 0.23 25.81
N ARG A 52 17.05 1.05 26.71
CA ARG A 52 18.06 2.05 26.33
C ARG A 52 19.46 1.48 26.53
N GLU A 53 20.15 1.22 25.44
CA GLU A 53 21.53 0.76 25.44
C GLU A 53 22.45 1.79 24.78
N GLY A 54 23.68 1.85 25.31
CA GLY A 54 24.71 2.76 24.81
C GLY A 54 25.20 2.32 23.42
N VAL A 55 25.08 3.20 22.43
CA VAL A 55 25.68 3.03 21.10
C VAL A 55 26.79 4.06 20.93
N ARG A 56 28.02 3.59 20.81
CA ARG A 56 29.19 4.47 20.58
C ARG A 56 29.15 5.00 19.14
N VAL A 57 29.31 6.30 18.98
CA VAL A 57 29.32 7.01 17.71
C VAL A 57 30.68 7.67 17.52
N GLN A 58 31.40 7.30 16.46
CA GLN A 58 32.68 7.92 16.11
C GLN A 58 32.45 9.26 15.42
N ARG A 59 33.21 10.29 15.83
CA ARG A 59 33.25 11.58 15.13
C ARG A 59 34.47 11.66 14.25
N HIS A 60 34.35 12.38 13.13
CA HIS A 60 35.40 12.63 12.17
C HIS A 60 35.54 14.14 11.90
N LEU A 61 36.74 14.57 11.59
CA LEU A 61 37.06 15.91 11.12
C LEU A 61 37.60 15.80 9.69
N CYS A 62 37.04 16.53 8.75
CA CYS A 62 37.59 16.69 7.42
C CYS A 62 38.72 17.73 7.44
N ARG A 63 39.88 17.38 6.90
CA ARG A 63 41.04 18.31 6.83
C ARG A 63 40.88 19.36 5.74
N ASP A 64 40.07 19.09 4.69
CA ASP A 64 39.90 20.03 3.58
C ASP A 64 38.86 21.11 3.88
N CYS A 65 37.64 20.71 4.32
CA CYS A 65 36.60 21.67 4.61
C CYS A 65 36.46 22.05 6.10
N HIS A 66 37.30 21.47 6.98
CA HIS A 66 37.32 21.69 8.43
C HIS A 66 36.01 21.44 9.18
N ARG A 67 35.06 20.70 8.55
CA ARG A 67 33.79 20.34 9.18
C ARG A 67 33.90 19.00 9.89
N THR A 68 33.21 18.91 11.04
CA THR A 68 33.07 17.64 11.76
C THR A 68 31.78 16.94 11.38
N TYR A 69 31.81 15.61 11.33
CA TYR A 69 30.64 14.78 11.13
C TYR A 69 30.73 13.52 11.99
N SER A 70 29.60 12.87 12.21
CA SER A 70 29.53 11.64 12.99
C SER A 70 29.26 10.46 12.06
N GLU A 71 29.95 9.35 12.31
CA GLU A 71 29.68 8.10 11.64
C GLU A 71 28.26 7.63 11.97
N GLN A 72 27.53 7.18 10.95
CA GLN A 72 26.17 6.72 11.15
C GLN A 72 26.17 5.21 11.42
N SER A 73 25.94 4.83 12.67
CA SER A 73 25.74 3.43 13.03
C SER A 73 24.48 2.87 12.34
N ALA A 74 24.54 1.61 11.87
CA ALA A 74 23.39 0.91 11.32
C ALA A 74 22.20 0.82 12.29
N LEU A 75 22.48 0.89 13.59
CA LEU A 75 21.46 0.86 14.64
C LEU A 75 20.74 2.19 14.85
N LEU A 76 21.34 3.28 14.39
CA LEU A 76 20.84 4.64 14.68
C LEU A 76 20.10 5.25 13.50
N VAL A 77 19.14 6.10 13.80
CA VAL A 77 18.51 7.02 12.87
C VAL A 77 18.90 8.44 13.26
N ARG A 78 19.35 9.26 12.30
CA ARG A 78 19.76 10.63 12.53
C ARG A 78 18.63 11.44 13.16
N GLY A 79 18.94 12.13 14.26
CA GLY A 79 17.97 12.97 14.95
C GLY A 79 16.88 12.21 15.74
N SER A 80 16.92 10.87 15.77
CA SER A 80 15.91 10.08 16.48
C SER A 80 16.40 9.63 17.86
N TRP A 81 15.47 9.58 18.82
CA TRP A 81 15.65 8.95 20.13
C TRP A 81 15.43 7.43 20.12
N TYR A 82 15.11 6.87 18.94
CA TYR A 82 14.76 5.47 18.75
C TYR A 82 15.71 4.80 17.79
N ARG A 83 15.97 3.51 18.02
CA ARG A 83 16.75 2.67 17.10
C ARG A 83 16.02 2.43 15.80
N ARG A 84 16.76 2.11 14.76
CA ARG A 84 16.23 1.79 13.43
C ARG A 84 15.20 0.64 13.45
N GLU A 85 15.41 -0.36 14.30
CA GLU A 85 14.47 -1.48 14.48
C GLU A 85 13.08 -1.02 14.93
N VAL A 86 12.98 -0.01 15.80
CA VAL A 86 11.71 0.55 16.26
C VAL A 86 10.99 1.29 15.13
N HIS A 87 11.75 2.04 14.31
CA HIS A 87 11.20 2.68 13.11
C HIS A 87 10.64 1.66 12.11
N ARG A 88 11.39 0.57 11.85
CA ARG A 88 10.94 -0.51 10.97
C ARG A 88 9.66 -1.16 11.49
N ALA A 89 9.66 -1.55 12.76
CA ALA A 89 8.50 -2.16 13.38
C ALA A 89 7.26 -1.24 13.35
N ALA A 90 7.44 0.09 13.42
CA ALA A 90 6.33 1.04 13.26
C ALA A 90 5.71 0.96 11.86
N ILE A 91 6.55 0.92 10.83
CA ILE A 91 6.14 0.83 9.43
C ILE A 91 5.45 -0.52 9.18
N ASP A 92 6.10 -1.63 9.57
CA ASP A 92 5.60 -2.98 9.39
C ASP A 92 4.24 -3.17 10.09
N HIS A 93 4.14 -2.73 11.34
CA HIS A 93 2.90 -2.84 12.11
C HIS A 93 1.74 -2.05 11.48
N TRP A 94 2.03 -0.84 10.99
CA TRP A 94 1.02 -0.02 10.33
C TRP A 94 0.60 -0.61 8.99
N GLN A 95 1.55 -1.04 8.15
CA GLN A 95 1.28 -1.57 6.81
C GLN A 95 0.57 -2.93 6.83
N HIS A 96 1.02 -3.86 7.68
CA HIS A 96 0.52 -5.23 7.66
C HIS A 96 -0.73 -5.42 8.52
N LEU A 97 -0.90 -4.64 9.57
CA LEU A 97 -2.02 -4.78 10.50
C LEU A 97 -3.09 -3.70 10.35
N GLY A 98 -2.87 -2.69 9.50
CA GLY A 98 -3.83 -1.61 9.26
C GLY A 98 -4.21 -0.82 10.51
N THR A 99 -3.34 -0.79 11.53
CA THR A 99 -3.65 -0.15 12.81
C THR A 99 -3.52 1.36 12.75
N SER A 100 -4.30 2.07 13.58
CA SER A 100 -4.16 3.52 13.69
C SER A 100 -2.78 3.92 14.25
N LEU A 101 -2.29 5.11 13.90
CA LEU A 101 -1.01 5.65 14.40
C LEU A 101 -0.91 5.62 15.93
N ARG A 102 -2.02 5.92 16.62
CA ARG A 102 -2.09 5.87 18.08
C ARG A 102 -1.90 4.44 18.57
N ARG A 103 -2.59 3.48 17.97
CA ARG A 103 -2.48 2.07 18.36
C ARG A 103 -1.09 1.52 18.07
N THR A 104 -0.49 1.87 16.94
CA THR A 104 0.90 1.51 16.61
C THR A 104 1.86 2.04 17.69
N ALA A 105 1.74 3.32 18.06
CA ALA A 105 2.57 3.88 19.12
C ALA A 105 2.37 3.20 20.49
N GLU A 106 1.13 2.83 20.86
CA GLU A 106 0.82 2.09 22.08
C GLU A 106 1.46 0.71 22.11
N VAL A 107 1.34 -0.05 21.00
CA VAL A 107 1.93 -1.39 20.90
C VAL A 107 3.45 -1.33 20.98
N LEU A 108 4.09 -0.42 20.25
CA LEU A 108 5.54 -0.28 20.30
C LEU A 108 6.03 0.13 21.71
N ARG A 109 5.34 1.04 22.39
CA ARG A 109 5.64 1.36 23.79
C ARG A 109 5.53 0.13 24.68
N SER A 110 4.51 -0.70 24.49
CA SER A 110 4.33 -1.92 25.27
C SER A 110 5.46 -2.93 25.02
N TRP A 111 6.02 -2.97 23.81
CA TRP A 111 7.17 -3.83 23.51
C TRP A 111 8.45 -3.31 24.13
N MET A 112 8.73 -2.02 24.05
CA MET A 112 9.90 -1.38 24.65
C MET A 112 9.86 -1.41 26.18
N GLY A 113 8.66 -1.37 26.79
CA GLY A 113 8.48 -1.43 28.24
C GLY A 113 8.37 -2.84 28.84
N ARG A 114 8.45 -3.90 28.01
CA ARG A 114 8.27 -5.28 28.51
C ARG A 114 9.29 -5.70 29.58
N GLN A 115 10.52 -5.26 29.48
CA GLN A 115 11.53 -5.57 30.50
C GLN A 115 11.20 -4.99 31.87
N GLU A 116 10.48 -3.88 31.95
CA GLU A 116 10.06 -3.29 33.20
C GLU A 116 8.90 -4.03 33.86
N ARG A 117 7.99 -4.65 33.10
CA ARG A 117 6.85 -5.40 33.63
C ARG A 117 7.26 -6.68 34.38
N TRP A 118 8.38 -7.29 34.03
CA TRP A 118 8.86 -8.50 34.71
C TRP A 118 9.63 -8.23 35.99
N ARG A 119 9.98 -6.94 36.30
CA ARG A 119 10.53 -6.54 37.57
C ARG A 119 9.41 -6.24 38.57
N ILE A 120 8.64 -7.26 38.92
CA ILE A 120 7.53 -7.19 39.89
C ILE A 120 8.00 -6.78 41.29
N TRP A 121 9.29 -6.88 41.57
CA TRP A 121 9.93 -6.54 42.86
C TRP A 121 10.92 -5.39 42.67
N ARG A 122 10.42 -4.17 42.50
CA ARG A 122 11.29 -2.98 42.69
C ARG A 122 11.18 -2.54 44.14
N PRO A 123 12.32 -2.20 44.80
CA PRO A 123 12.31 -1.42 46.03
C PRO A 123 11.54 -0.13 45.79
N LEU A 124 10.77 0.31 46.79
CA LEU A 124 9.98 1.55 46.73
C LEU A 124 10.81 2.80 46.43
N ASP A 125 12.14 2.73 46.60
CA ASP A 125 13.11 3.82 46.40
C ASP A 125 13.80 3.83 45.05
N ALA A 126 13.36 2.99 44.10
CA ALA A 126 13.92 3.03 42.74
C ALA A 126 13.53 4.33 42.04
N ALA A 127 14.53 5.02 41.47
CA ALA A 127 14.33 6.22 40.68
C ALA A 127 13.22 6.02 39.62
N PRO A 128 12.42 7.07 39.32
CA PRO A 128 11.33 6.95 38.34
C PRO A 128 11.90 6.39 37.05
N THR A 129 11.29 5.29 36.58
CA THR A 129 11.66 4.63 35.32
C THR A 129 11.54 5.63 34.20
N GLU A 130 12.59 5.75 33.37
CA GLU A 130 12.52 6.56 32.16
C GLU A 130 11.34 6.08 31.30
N ARG A 131 10.37 6.95 31.06
CA ARG A 131 9.20 6.64 30.27
C ARG A 131 9.52 6.82 28.77
N CYS A 132 9.19 5.83 27.98
CA CYS A 132 9.19 5.96 26.53
C CYS A 132 8.03 6.85 26.07
N TYR A 133 8.35 7.99 25.43
CA TYR A 133 7.36 8.99 24.98
C TYR A 133 6.97 8.83 23.50
N LEU A 134 7.08 7.63 22.93
CA LEU A 134 6.64 7.41 21.55
C LEU A 134 5.16 7.76 21.38
N CYS A 135 4.86 8.73 20.54
CA CYS A 135 3.49 9.21 20.28
C CYS A 135 3.09 9.03 18.81
N ALA A 136 1.79 9.15 18.55
CA ALA A 136 1.24 9.01 17.20
C ALA A 136 1.87 9.95 16.18
N SER A 137 2.16 11.20 16.54
CA SER A 137 2.81 12.16 15.64
C SER A 137 4.25 11.79 15.30
N THR A 138 4.97 11.11 16.20
CA THR A 138 6.30 10.57 15.90
C THR A 138 6.21 9.43 14.89
N VAL A 139 5.27 8.49 15.09
CA VAL A 139 5.02 7.41 14.13
C VAL A 139 4.62 7.98 12.77
N HIS A 140 3.72 8.97 12.74
CA HIS A 140 3.33 9.67 11.51
C HIS A 140 4.54 10.21 10.74
N ARG A 141 5.43 10.97 11.40
CA ARG A 141 6.64 11.50 10.75
C ARG A 141 7.56 10.41 10.21
N TRP A 142 7.64 9.25 10.86
CA TRP A 142 8.42 8.13 10.35
C TRP A 142 7.81 7.51 9.09
N LEU A 143 6.48 7.35 9.08
CA LEU A 143 5.76 6.84 7.91
C LEU A 143 5.82 7.83 6.74
N ASP A 144 5.62 9.12 7.00
CA ASP A 144 5.74 10.18 6.00
C ASP A 144 7.14 10.19 5.37
N GLY A 145 8.19 10.22 6.19
CA GLY A 145 9.57 10.14 5.69
C GLY A 145 9.92 8.81 5.00
N ALA A 146 9.25 7.71 5.34
CA ALA A 146 9.40 6.45 4.61
C ALA A 146 8.71 6.52 3.25
N GLY A 147 7.51 7.11 3.19
CA GLY A 147 6.78 7.34 1.94
C GLY A 147 7.54 8.21 0.97
N GLN A 148 8.10 9.34 1.44
CA GLN A 148 8.94 10.23 0.61
C GLN A 148 10.14 9.50 0.01
N ARG A 149 10.88 8.71 0.81
CA ARG A 149 12.00 7.92 0.30
C ARG A 149 11.57 6.82 -0.69
N ALA A 150 10.41 6.21 -0.46
CA ALA A 150 9.87 5.25 -1.41
C ALA A 150 9.54 5.92 -2.75
N GLU A 151 8.93 7.11 -2.72
CA GLU A 151 8.64 7.90 -3.92
C GLU A 151 9.93 8.29 -4.67
N GLU A 152 10.96 8.76 -3.97
CA GLU A 152 12.26 9.11 -4.55
C GLU A 152 12.97 7.91 -5.21
N SER A 153 12.69 6.69 -4.75
CA SER A 153 13.32 5.47 -5.27
C SER A 153 12.58 4.85 -6.47
N VAL A 154 11.39 5.32 -6.81
CA VAL A 154 10.59 4.77 -7.93
C VAL A 154 11.34 4.81 -9.26
N PRO A 155 12.03 5.89 -9.67
CA PRO A 155 12.78 5.91 -10.93
C PRO A 155 13.87 4.84 -11.01
N ASP A 156 14.61 4.62 -9.91
CA ASP A 156 15.67 3.60 -9.86
C ASP A 156 15.09 2.18 -9.96
N GLN A 157 13.91 1.95 -9.37
CA GLN A 157 13.21 0.67 -9.46
C GLN A 157 12.70 0.42 -10.88
N LEU A 158 12.16 1.43 -11.53
CA LEU A 158 11.68 1.34 -12.90
C LEU A 158 12.80 1.00 -13.89
N ALA A 159 13.98 1.58 -13.73
CA ALA A 159 15.13 1.31 -14.59
C ALA A 159 15.53 -0.17 -14.63
N GLY A 160 15.18 -0.96 -13.59
CA GLY A 160 15.48 -2.39 -13.51
C GLY A 160 14.36 -3.33 -13.98
N ILE A 161 13.16 -2.83 -14.22
CA ILE A 161 11.95 -3.65 -14.45
C ILE A 161 11.54 -3.69 -15.93
N GLY A 162 11.96 -2.71 -16.71
CA GLY A 162 11.49 -2.49 -18.08
C GLY A 162 10.13 -1.77 -18.12
N ASP A 163 9.64 -1.55 -19.34
CA ASP A 163 8.40 -0.82 -19.56
C ASP A 163 7.16 -1.69 -19.26
N PRO A 164 6.28 -1.29 -18.33
CA PRO A 164 5.07 -2.05 -18.03
C PRO A 164 4.10 -2.03 -19.20
N GLN A 165 3.49 -3.18 -19.47
CA GLN A 165 2.45 -3.31 -20.49
C GLN A 165 1.04 -3.25 -19.93
N VAL A 166 0.86 -3.60 -18.66
CA VAL A 166 -0.44 -3.63 -17.99
C VAL A 166 -0.36 -2.93 -16.63
N LEU A 167 -1.25 -1.98 -16.43
CA LEU A 167 -1.38 -1.28 -15.14
C LEU A 167 -2.69 -1.64 -14.43
N GLY A 168 -2.63 -1.69 -13.09
CA GLY A 168 -3.81 -1.58 -12.24
C GLY A 168 -4.01 -0.12 -11.80
N THR A 169 -5.25 0.34 -11.73
CA THR A 169 -5.60 1.68 -11.24
C THR A 169 -6.75 1.60 -10.25
N ASP A 170 -6.67 2.41 -9.19
CA ASP A 170 -7.73 2.48 -8.17
C ASP A 170 -7.77 3.87 -7.51
N GLY A 171 -8.91 4.22 -6.96
CA GLY A 171 -9.16 5.44 -6.21
C GLY A 171 -9.53 5.14 -4.75
N LEU A 172 -8.68 5.53 -3.81
CA LEU A 172 -8.98 5.42 -2.38
C LEU A 172 -9.67 6.67 -1.85
N TRP A 173 -10.94 6.54 -1.49
CA TRP A 173 -11.75 7.63 -0.93
C TRP A 173 -11.49 7.81 0.57
N ALA A 174 -10.97 8.97 0.95
CA ALA A 174 -10.72 9.33 2.35
C ALA A 174 -11.69 10.42 2.81
N LYS A 175 -12.48 10.13 3.86
CA LYS A 175 -13.32 11.10 4.56
C LYS A 175 -12.53 11.69 5.73
N LEU A 176 -12.12 12.94 5.63
CA LEU A 176 -11.55 13.68 6.73
C LEU A 176 -12.66 14.36 7.52
N LYS A 177 -12.71 14.15 8.84
CA LYS A 177 -13.75 14.70 9.74
C LYS A 177 -13.82 16.24 9.58
N GLY A 178 -14.95 16.75 9.11
CA GLY A 178 -15.18 18.18 8.93
C GLY A 178 -14.58 18.79 7.65
N HIS A 179 -14.05 18.00 6.73
CA HIS A 179 -13.40 18.45 5.51
C HIS A 179 -13.90 17.75 4.25
N VAL A 180 -13.54 18.33 3.11
CA VAL A 180 -13.82 17.82 1.78
C VAL A 180 -13.30 16.39 1.64
N VAL A 181 -14.09 15.54 0.99
CA VAL A 181 -13.68 14.19 0.60
C VAL A 181 -12.48 14.30 -0.35
N ARG A 182 -11.41 13.58 -0.05
CA ARG A 182 -10.24 13.50 -0.91
C ARG A 182 -10.11 12.08 -1.47
N VAL A 183 -9.70 12.01 -2.71
CA VAL A 183 -9.43 10.75 -3.40
C VAL A 183 -7.95 10.64 -3.66
N VAL A 184 -7.35 9.56 -3.21
CA VAL A 184 -5.97 9.21 -3.57
C VAL A 184 -6.04 8.28 -4.79
N LEU A 185 -5.64 8.80 -5.94
CA LEU A 185 -5.59 8.07 -7.19
C LEU A 185 -4.22 7.42 -7.37
N MET A 186 -4.19 6.14 -7.71
CA MET A 186 -2.98 5.32 -7.80
C MET A 186 -2.94 4.51 -9.07
N THR A 187 -1.71 4.27 -9.55
CA THR A 187 -1.41 3.29 -10.59
C THR A 187 -0.33 2.34 -10.11
N VAL A 188 -0.44 1.08 -10.49
CA VAL A 188 0.49 0.01 -10.12
C VAL A 188 0.82 -0.83 -11.35
N ASP A 189 2.09 -1.16 -11.54
CA ASP A 189 2.46 -2.17 -12.53
C ASP A 189 1.96 -3.54 -12.08
N SER A 190 1.12 -4.15 -12.92
CA SER A 190 0.47 -5.43 -12.59
C SER A 190 1.43 -6.61 -12.50
N VAL A 191 2.62 -6.50 -13.09
CA VAL A 191 3.64 -7.56 -13.10
C VAL A 191 4.59 -7.43 -11.91
N SER A 192 5.23 -6.26 -11.74
CA SER A 192 6.20 -6.02 -10.67
C SER A 192 5.55 -5.67 -9.33
N GLY A 193 4.32 -5.14 -9.35
CA GLY A 193 3.65 -4.59 -8.19
C GLY A 193 4.19 -3.22 -7.78
N LEU A 194 5.01 -2.56 -8.62
CA LEU A 194 5.50 -1.22 -8.37
C LEU A 194 4.36 -0.21 -8.41
N ILE A 195 4.27 0.62 -7.38
CA ILE A 195 3.29 1.70 -7.28
C ILE A 195 3.95 3.00 -7.76
N TYR A 196 3.35 3.64 -8.77
CA TYR A 196 3.75 4.97 -9.21
C TYR A 196 3.31 6.04 -8.19
N PRO A 197 3.97 7.21 -8.18
CA PRO A 197 3.63 8.27 -7.24
C PRO A 197 2.15 8.63 -7.29
N PRO A 198 1.39 8.51 -6.18
CA PRO A 198 -0.04 8.76 -6.17
C PRO A 198 -0.37 10.25 -6.31
N VAL A 199 -1.60 10.56 -6.71
CA VAL A 199 -2.13 11.92 -6.77
C VAL A 199 -3.31 12.05 -5.82
N VAL A 200 -3.29 13.07 -4.96
CA VAL A 200 -4.44 13.43 -4.14
C VAL A 200 -5.30 14.41 -4.92
N ALA A 201 -6.52 14.00 -5.26
CA ALA A 201 -7.52 14.83 -5.90
C ALA A 201 -8.51 15.36 -4.85
N GLU A 202 -8.95 16.61 -5.01
CA GLU A 202 -10.01 17.20 -4.21
C GLU A 202 -11.35 17.00 -4.92
N GLY A 203 -12.30 16.34 -4.24
CA GLY A 203 -13.65 16.12 -4.75
C GLY A 203 -13.78 14.84 -5.58
N GLU A 204 -13.83 14.93 -6.89
CA GLU A 204 -14.22 13.83 -7.77
C GLU A 204 -13.04 13.21 -8.55
N GLU A 205 -13.20 11.95 -8.93
CA GLU A 205 -12.34 11.27 -9.89
C GLU A 205 -12.63 11.75 -11.30
N SER A 206 -12.11 12.91 -11.67
CA SER A 206 -12.28 13.52 -12.99
C SER A 206 -11.22 13.06 -13.99
N ALA A 207 -11.49 13.24 -15.28
CA ALA A 207 -10.48 13.03 -16.33
C ALA A 207 -9.22 13.88 -16.13
N ALA A 208 -9.37 15.10 -15.60
CA ALA A 208 -8.24 15.98 -15.27
C ALA A 208 -7.40 15.43 -14.12
N SER A 209 -8.04 14.83 -13.10
CA SER A 209 -7.32 14.20 -11.99
C SER A 209 -6.52 12.98 -12.48
N TRP A 210 -7.11 12.15 -13.35
CA TRP A 210 -6.44 11.00 -13.95
C TRP A 210 -5.30 11.41 -14.90
N ARG A 211 -5.46 12.50 -15.66
CA ARG A 211 -4.34 13.05 -16.45
C ARG A 211 -3.14 13.34 -15.57
N ARG A 212 -3.32 14.00 -14.43
CA ARG A 212 -2.23 14.28 -13.48
C ARG A 212 -1.56 13.01 -12.92
N VAL A 213 -2.34 11.92 -12.72
CA VAL A 213 -1.78 10.63 -12.31
C VAL A 213 -0.82 10.09 -13.36
N PHE A 214 -1.24 10.05 -14.62
CA PHE A 214 -0.42 9.53 -15.71
C PHE A 214 0.76 10.45 -16.06
N GLU A 215 0.58 11.76 -15.96
CA GLU A 215 1.69 12.73 -16.09
C GLU A 215 2.76 12.48 -15.03
N ARG A 216 2.35 12.34 -13.78
CA ARG A 216 3.27 12.08 -12.67
C ARG A 216 3.94 10.70 -12.77
N ALA A 217 3.22 9.68 -13.22
CA ALA A 217 3.79 8.37 -13.49
C ALA A 217 4.83 8.44 -14.63
N ARG A 218 4.56 9.23 -15.69
CA ARG A 218 5.50 9.48 -16.79
C ARG A 218 6.75 10.23 -16.32
N GLU A 219 6.61 11.25 -15.47
CA GLU A 219 7.74 11.94 -14.84
C GLU A 219 8.60 10.98 -14.02
N ALA A 220 7.98 9.98 -13.40
CA ALA A 220 8.68 8.92 -12.68
C ALA A 220 9.25 7.81 -13.60
N GLY A 221 9.10 7.92 -14.93
CA GLY A 221 9.71 7.02 -15.91
C GLY A 221 8.76 6.05 -16.61
N LEU A 222 7.43 6.14 -16.38
CA LEU A 222 6.46 5.32 -17.11
C LEU A 222 6.44 5.70 -18.61
N ASN A 223 6.65 4.71 -19.48
CA ASN A 223 6.46 4.87 -20.90
C ASN A 223 5.02 4.50 -21.29
N LEU A 224 4.19 5.50 -21.54
CA LEU A 224 2.77 5.28 -21.91
C LEU A 224 2.59 4.55 -23.24
N GLN A 225 3.56 4.63 -24.18
CA GLN A 225 3.46 4.00 -25.49
C GLN A 225 3.56 2.47 -25.43
N THR A 226 4.13 1.92 -24.37
CA THR A 226 4.23 0.48 -24.15
C THR A 226 2.99 -0.12 -23.52
N LEU A 227 2.08 0.71 -22.98
CA LEU A 227 0.85 0.23 -22.36
C LEU A 227 -0.06 -0.44 -23.38
N ARG A 228 -0.56 -1.62 -23.04
CA ARG A 228 -1.52 -2.42 -23.79
C ARG A 228 -2.82 -2.61 -23.04
N GLY A 229 -2.76 -2.67 -21.72
CA GLY A 229 -3.92 -2.94 -20.89
C GLY A 229 -3.93 -2.16 -19.59
N LEU A 230 -5.14 -1.94 -19.08
CA LEU A 230 -5.37 -1.27 -17.80
C LEU A 230 -6.55 -1.94 -17.08
N THR A 231 -6.33 -2.34 -15.83
CA THR A 231 -7.38 -2.87 -14.95
C THR A 231 -7.86 -1.80 -13.98
N SER A 232 -9.17 -1.55 -13.96
CA SER A 232 -9.76 -0.53 -13.06
C SER A 232 -11.17 -0.90 -12.60
N ASP A 233 -11.70 -0.14 -11.65
CA ASP A 233 -13.11 -0.22 -11.25
C ASP A 233 -14.07 0.37 -12.30
N GLY A 234 -13.54 1.05 -13.33
CA GLY A 234 -14.29 1.71 -14.41
C GLY A 234 -14.88 3.05 -14.03
N ALA A 235 -14.20 3.80 -13.17
CA ALA A 235 -14.57 5.18 -12.84
C ALA A 235 -14.72 6.04 -14.10
N HIS A 236 -15.82 6.81 -14.19
CA HIS A 236 -16.16 7.59 -15.40
C HIS A 236 -15.06 8.57 -15.81
N GLY A 237 -14.39 9.21 -14.85
CA GLY A 237 -13.28 10.13 -15.12
C GLY A 237 -12.10 9.44 -15.77
N LEU A 238 -11.76 8.22 -15.33
CA LEU A 238 -10.71 7.41 -15.93
C LEU A 238 -11.07 7.02 -17.36
N LEU A 239 -12.28 6.48 -17.57
CA LEU A 239 -12.74 6.10 -18.91
C LEU A 239 -12.74 7.28 -19.89
N ALA A 240 -13.17 8.47 -19.43
CA ALA A 240 -13.12 9.67 -20.25
C ALA A 240 -11.68 10.10 -20.59
N TYR A 241 -10.73 9.91 -19.67
CA TYR A 241 -9.32 10.14 -19.94
C TYR A 241 -8.75 9.14 -20.95
N LEU A 242 -8.99 7.84 -20.74
CA LEU A 242 -8.50 6.79 -21.64
C LEU A 242 -8.97 6.99 -23.08
N ARG A 243 -10.26 7.27 -23.31
CA ARG A 243 -10.82 7.52 -24.65
C ARG A 243 -10.18 8.71 -25.36
N ARG A 244 -9.66 9.69 -24.65
CA ARG A 244 -9.08 10.91 -25.23
C ARG A 244 -7.58 10.82 -25.45
N GLU A 245 -6.87 10.20 -24.51
CA GLU A 245 -5.41 10.33 -24.43
C GLU A 245 -4.71 8.96 -24.60
N LEU A 246 -5.41 7.85 -24.35
CA LEU A 246 -4.86 6.48 -24.39
C LEU A 246 -5.88 5.51 -25.03
N ASP A 247 -6.43 5.88 -26.17
CA ASP A 247 -7.48 5.13 -26.89
C ASP A 247 -7.04 3.74 -27.36
N TRP A 248 -5.72 3.52 -27.50
CA TRP A 248 -5.13 2.21 -27.84
C TRP A 248 -5.02 1.26 -26.64
N VAL A 249 -5.24 1.73 -25.40
CA VAL A 249 -5.12 0.90 -24.19
C VAL A 249 -6.43 0.20 -23.88
N GLN A 250 -6.40 -1.13 -23.87
CA GLN A 250 -7.56 -1.94 -23.52
C GLN A 250 -7.86 -1.86 -22.02
N GLN A 251 -9.07 -1.47 -21.66
CA GLN A 251 -9.50 -1.40 -20.26
C GLN A 251 -10.23 -2.67 -19.87
N GLN A 252 -9.77 -3.32 -18.79
CA GLN A 252 -10.44 -4.44 -18.16
C GLN A 252 -11.06 -3.99 -16.82
N ARG A 253 -12.29 -4.43 -16.57
CA ARG A 253 -12.91 -4.24 -15.25
C ARG A 253 -12.21 -5.09 -14.19
N CYS A 254 -11.97 -4.50 -13.04
CA CYS A 254 -11.43 -5.20 -11.88
C CYS A 254 -12.45 -6.23 -11.36
N VAL A 255 -12.07 -7.50 -11.39
CA VAL A 255 -12.91 -8.62 -10.95
C VAL A 255 -13.31 -8.49 -9.47
N TRP A 256 -12.44 -7.97 -8.62
CA TRP A 256 -12.76 -7.73 -7.22
C TRP A 256 -13.88 -6.70 -7.04
N HIS A 257 -13.83 -5.57 -7.77
CA HIS A 257 -14.89 -4.56 -7.75
C HIS A 257 -16.19 -5.09 -8.36
N LEU A 258 -16.10 -5.94 -9.38
CA LEU A 258 -17.25 -6.64 -9.95
C LEU A 258 -17.95 -7.47 -8.88
N TRP A 259 -17.22 -8.34 -8.18
CA TRP A 259 -17.77 -9.17 -7.11
C TRP A 259 -18.35 -8.35 -5.95
N ARG A 260 -17.69 -7.28 -5.56
CA ARG A 260 -18.18 -6.36 -4.53
C ARG A 260 -19.54 -5.75 -4.94
N ASN A 261 -19.67 -5.30 -6.18
CA ASN A 261 -20.89 -4.69 -6.70
C ASN A 261 -22.01 -5.74 -6.87
N LEU A 262 -21.68 -6.95 -7.26
CA LEU A 262 -22.64 -8.07 -7.33
C LEU A 262 -23.15 -8.52 -5.96
N GLY A 263 -22.44 -8.25 -4.88
CA GLY A 263 -22.79 -8.70 -3.54
C GLY A 263 -24.20 -8.27 -3.10
N ALA A 264 -24.63 -7.06 -3.44
CA ALA A 264 -25.96 -6.56 -3.13
C ALA A 264 -27.04 -7.28 -3.95
N GLU A 265 -26.78 -7.53 -5.24
CA GLU A 265 -27.72 -8.26 -6.12
C GLU A 265 -27.85 -9.72 -5.72
N LEU A 266 -26.75 -10.39 -5.38
CA LEU A 266 -26.73 -11.74 -4.85
C LEU A 266 -27.53 -11.83 -3.53
N SER A 267 -27.37 -10.85 -2.65
CA SER A 267 -28.11 -10.80 -1.37
C SER A 267 -29.62 -10.65 -1.61
N ARG A 268 -30.04 -9.79 -2.56
CA ARG A 268 -31.42 -9.62 -2.95
C ARG A 268 -32.01 -10.91 -3.56
N ALA A 269 -31.31 -11.49 -4.55
CA ALA A 269 -31.73 -12.71 -5.23
C ALA A 269 -31.92 -13.90 -4.26
N THR A 270 -30.98 -14.09 -3.34
CA THR A 270 -31.04 -15.15 -2.33
C THR A 270 -32.14 -14.91 -1.29
N SER A 271 -32.40 -13.66 -0.94
CA SER A 271 -33.49 -13.29 -0.03
C SER A 271 -34.85 -13.53 -0.65
N GLN A 272 -35.03 -13.18 -1.93
CA GLN A 272 -36.26 -13.46 -2.69
C GLN A 272 -36.54 -14.96 -2.81
N ALA A 273 -35.50 -15.77 -3.09
CA ALA A 273 -35.66 -17.23 -3.18
C ALA A 273 -36.15 -17.87 -1.87
N ALA A 274 -35.85 -17.27 -0.73
CA ALA A 274 -36.20 -17.79 0.59
C ALA A 274 -37.38 -17.04 1.23
N GLN A 275 -38.08 -16.17 0.48
CA GLN A 275 -39.09 -15.26 1.03
C GLN A 275 -40.26 -15.97 1.73
N ALA A 276 -40.70 -17.13 1.19
CA ALA A 276 -41.79 -17.94 1.74
C ALA A 276 -41.35 -18.94 2.84
N LEU A 277 -40.06 -18.93 3.20
CA LEU A 277 -39.48 -19.90 4.12
C LEU A 277 -38.95 -19.23 5.39
N SER A 278 -38.85 -20.00 6.48
CA SER A 278 -38.29 -19.54 7.75
C SER A 278 -37.29 -20.53 8.33
N GLY A 279 -36.49 -20.11 9.30
CA GLY A 279 -35.60 -20.97 10.05
C GLY A 279 -34.48 -21.59 9.19
N GLU A 280 -34.21 -22.86 9.42
CA GLU A 280 -33.11 -23.59 8.78
C GLU A 280 -33.34 -23.82 7.28
N SER A 281 -34.61 -24.06 6.88
CA SER A 281 -34.99 -24.23 5.47
C SER A 281 -34.66 -22.97 4.64
N ALA A 282 -34.93 -21.79 5.20
CA ALA A 282 -34.59 -20.51 4.55
C ALA A 282 -33.07 -20.35 4.38
N LYS A 283 -32.30 -20.74 5.38
CA LYS A 283 -30.82 -20.67 5.30
C LYS A 283 -30.26 -21.62 4.24
N GLN A 284 -30.81 -22.83 4.16
CA GLN A 284 -30.38 -23.83 3.21
C GLN A 284 -30.64 -23.38 1.76
N ILE A 285 -31.85 -22.88 1.47
CA ILE A 285 -32.20 -22.34 0.15
C ILE A 285 -31.33 -21.16 -0.22
N ARG A 286 -31.10 -20.20 0.70
CA ARG A 286 -30.18 -19.09 0.43
C ARG A 286 -28.77 -19.55 0.07
N LYS A 287 -28.26 -20.53 0.80
CA LYS A 287 -26.92 -21.11 0.55
C LYS A 287 -26.85 -21.78 -0.81
N GLN A 288 -27.88 -22.59 -1.15
CA GLN A 288 -27.95 -23.29 -2.43
C GLN A 288 -28.02 -22.32 -3.61
N VAL A 289 -29.00 -21.41 -3.61
CA VAL A 289 -29.18 -20.41 -4.69
C VAL A 289 -27.92 -19.53 -4.83
N ARG A 290 -27.30 -19.15 -3.72
CA ARG A 290 -26.04 -18.40 -3.79
C ARG A 290 -24.93 -19.19 -4.46
N ALA A 291 -24.80 -20.49 -4.15
CA ALA A 291 -23.79 -21.34 -4.77
C ALA A 291 -24.02 -21.50 -6.29
N GLU A 292 -25.28 -21.71 -6.70
CA GLU A 292 -25.69 -21.83 -8.12
C GLU A 292 -25.37 -20.53 -8.89
N LEU A 293 -25.80 -19.38 -8.37
CA LEU A 293 -25.53 -18.08 -9.00
C LEU A 293 -24.03 -17.75 -9.04
N CYS A 294 -23.30 -17.99 -7.96
CA CYS A 294 -21.85 -17.77 -7.95
C CYS A 294 -21.12 -18.67 -8.96
N ALA A 295 -21.55 -19.94 -9.12
CA ALA A 295 -20.95 -20.85 -10.10
C ALA A 295 -21.15 -20.34 -11.55
N LEU A 296 -22.35 -19.82 -11.87
CA LEU A 296 -22.62 -19.22 -13.19
C LEU A 296 -21.79 -17.94 -13.41
N ILE A 297 -21.70 -17.07 -12.40
CA ILE A 297 -20.88 -15.85 -12.51
C ILE A 297 -19.40 -16.20 -12.68
N HIS A 298 -18.86 -17.18 -11.96
CA HIS A 298 -17.49 -17.65 -12.17
C HIS A 298 -17.27 -18.16 -13.58
N ARG A 299 -18.19 -18.92 -14.15
CA ARG A 299 -18.09 -19.39 -15.54
C ARG A 299 -18.05 -18.23 -16.55
N ILE A 300 -18.72 -17.11 -16.27
CA ILE A 300 -18.66 -15.90 -17.11
C ILE A 300 -17.32 -15.20 -16.95
N VAL A 301 -16.88 -14.97 -15.70
CA VAL A 301 -15.68 -14.18 -15.39
C VAL A 301 -14.39 -14.92 -15.76
N ASP A 302 -14.36 -16.25 -15.59
CA ASP A 302 -13.18 -17.08 -15.81
C ASP A 302 -13.14 -17.66 -17.24
N ALA A 303 -14.13 -17.33 -18.08
CA ALA A 303 -14.21 -17.81 -19.46
C ALA A 303 -12.98 -17.39 -20.27
N GLN A 304 -12.38 -18.37 -20.96
CA GLN A 304 -11.24 -18.13 -21.85
C GLN A 304 -11.66 -17.72 -23.28
N ARG A 305 -12.94 -17.86 -23.58
CA ARG A 305 -13.54 -17.59 -24.90
C ARG A 305 -14.91 -16.93 -24.74
N ALA A 306 -15.24 -16.03 -25.67
CA ALA A 306 -16.49 -15.28 -25.64
C ALA A 306 -17.74 -16.18 -25.65
N ASP A 307 -17.73 -17.23 -26.48
CA ASP A 307 -18.85 -18.19 -26.60
C ASP A 307 -19.15 -18.92 -25.27
N GLN A 308 -18.12 -19.19 -24.48
CA GLN A 308 -18.27 -19.78 -23.12
C GLN A 308 -18.93 -18.80 -22.16
N ALA A 309 -18.50 -17.53 -22.20
CA ALA A 309 -19.09 -16.48 -21.37
C ALA A 309 -20.56 -16.21 -21.75
N GLU A 310 -20.87 -16.14 -23.03
CA GLU A 310 -22.23 -15.96 -23.55
C GLU A 310 -23.16 -17.11 -23.14
N THR A 311 -22.70 -18.36 -23.26
CA THR A 311 -23.46 -19.53 -22.80
C THR A 311 -23.80 -19.45 -21.32
N ALA A 312 -22.81 -19.15 -20.48
CA ALA A 312 -23.01 -19.02 -19.04
C ALA A 312 -23.91 -17.82 -18.70
N LEU A 313 -23.85 -16.73 -19.45
CA LEU A 313 -24.72 -15.56 -19.27
C LEU A 313 -26.19 -15.90 -19.62
N VAL A 314 -26.43 -16.65 -20.71
CA VAL A 314 -27.77 -17.13 -21.07
C VAL A 314 -28.34 -18.03 -19.97
N GLU A 315 -27.57 -18.95 -19.42
CA GLU A 315 -27.98 -19.79 -18.30
C GLU A 315 -28.29 -18.94 -17.04
N LEU A 316 -27.48 -17.92 -16.74
CA LEU A 316 -27.73 -17.00 -15.64
C LEU A 316 -29.01 -16.20 -15.83
N LEU A 317 -29.30 -15.71 -17.05
CA LEU A 317 -30.53 -14.99 -17.38
C LEU A 317 -31.76 -15.89 -17.31
N ALA A 318 -31.62 -17.17 -17.61
CA ALA A 318 -32.70 -18.19 -17.51
C ALA A 318 -32.92 -18.65 -16.05
N HIS A 319 -31.96 -18.47 -15.16
CA HIS A 319 -32.12 -18.86 -13.75
C HIS A 319 -33.19 -18.00 -13.06
N PRO A 320 -34.13 -18.57 -12.27
CA PRO A 320 -35.27 -17.85 -11.67
C PRO A 320 -34.87 -16.59 -10.89
N GLN A 321 -33.73 -16.62 -10.17
CA GLN A 321 -33.19 -15.50 -9.39
C GLN A 321 -31.98 -14.83 -10.07
N GLY A 322 -31.57 -15.28 -11.26
CA GLY A 322 -30.37 -14.79 -11.96
C GLY A 322 -30.61 -13.57 -12.83
N ARG A 323 -31.86 -13.31 -13.24
CA ARG A 323 -32.20 -12.33 -14.28
C ARG A 323 -31.71 -10.91 -13.99
N ALA A 324 -31.82 -10.45 -12.73
CA ALA A 324 -31.36 -9.12 -12.34
C ALA A 324 -29.82 -9.03 -12.39
N ILE A 325 -29.12 -10.07 -11.96
CA ILE A 325 -27.67 -10.19 -11.99
C ILE A 325 -27.19 -10.28 -13.44
N GLY A 326 -27.83 -11.09 -14.26
CA GLY A 326 -27.54 -11.20 -15.69
C GLY A 326 -27.67 -9.86 -16.41
N LYS A 327 -28.75 -9.12 -16.19
CA LYS A 327 -28.95 -7.77 -16.74
C LYS A 327 -27.86 -6.80 -16.26
N PHE A 328 -27.46 -6.87 -14.98
CA PHE A 328 -26.37 -6.05 -14.46
C PHE A 328 -25.06 -6.36 -15.18
N LEU A 329 -24.75 -7.65 -15.41
CA LEU A 329 -23.55 -8.08 -16.14
C LEU A 329 -23.62 -7.69 -17.61
N THR A 330 -24.75 -7.84 -18.29
CA THR A 330 -24.95 -7.40 -19.69
C THR A 330 -24.71 -5.91 -19.81
N ASN A 331 -25.32 -5.08 -18.98
CA ASN A 331 -25.10 -3.64 -18.97
C ASN A 331 -23.66 -3.25 -18.70
N LEU A 332 -22.92 -4.09 -17.99
CA LEU A 332 -21.50 -3.89 -17.73
C LEU A 332 -20.66 -4.26 -18.97
N LEU A 333 -21.00 -5.37 -19.63
CA LEU A 333 -20.33 -5.85 -20.83
C LEU A 333 -20.61 -4.93 -22.04
N ASP A 334 -21.86 -4.46 -22.19
CA ASP A 334 -22.22 -3.50 -23.25
C ASP A 334 -21.43 -2.18 -23.14
N ARG A 335 -21.06 -1.78 -21.93
CA ARG A 335 -20.19 -0.61 -21.71
C ARG A 335 -18.72 -0.87 -22.03
N LEU A 336 -18.31 -2.13 -22.10
CA LEU A 336 -16.96 -2.56 -22.46
C LEU A 336 -16.82 -2.85 -23.97
N LEU A 337 -17.96 -3.13 -24.65
CA LEU A 337 -17.99 -3.49 -26.06
C LEU A 337 -18.44 -2.33 -26.97
N VAL A 338 -18.73 -1.15 -26.42
CA VAL A 338 -19.01 0.04 -27.23
C VAL A 338 -17.69 0.64 -27.66
N ASP A 339 -17.32 0.28 -28.89
CA ASP A 339 -16.25 0.69 -29.80
C ASP A 339 -14.98 -0.13 -29.79
#